data_d3841443c1fde5592f72203f758b5a7c
#
_entry.id   d3841443c1fde5592f72203f758b5a7c
#
_cell.length_a   1.000
_cell.length_b   1.000
_cell.length_c   1.000
_cell.angle_alpha   90.00
_cell.angle_beta   90.00
_cell.angle_gamma   90.00
#
_symmetry.space_group_name_H-M   'P 1'
#
loop_
_entity.id
_entity.type
_entity.pdbx_description
1 polymer ?
#
loop_
_entity_poly.entity_id
_entity_poly.type
_entity_poly.pdbx_seq_one_letter_code
_entity_poly.pdbx_strand_id
1 'polypeptide(L)' 'MELPKGVVLPESGFVRLPTVLAVFPVCASTWWKGIQDGKWPKGVKLSARVTAWKVEDIKALLQSVNKQ' A
#
# COMPACT_ATOMS: atom_id res chain seq x y z
N MET A 1 -2.74 3.69 -14.91
CA MET A 1 -3.72 3.47 -13.83
C MET A 1 -4.01 4.76 -13.13
N GLU A 2 -5.27 5.12 -13.04
CA GLU A 2 -5.66 6.36 -12.38
C GLU A 2 -5.94 6.10 -10.90
N LEU A 3 -5.55 7.06 -10.06
CA LEU A 3 -5.88 7.00 -8.65
C LEU A 3 -7.33 7.42 -8.44
N PRO A 4 -8.00 6.85 -7.42
CA PRO A 4 -9.34 7.30 -7.08
C PRO A 4 -9.34 8.78 -6.73
N LYS A 5 -10.48 9.42 -6.98
CA LYS A 5 -10.66 10.83 -6.65
C LYS A 5 -10.45 11.03 -5.16
N GLY A 6 -9.70 12.06 -4.80
CA GLY A 6 -9.44 12.37 -3.40
C GLY A 6 -8.26 11.61 -2.80
N VAL A 7 -7.64 10.71 -3.55
CA VAL A 7 -6.47 9.99 -3.06
C VAL A 7 -5.26 10.39 -3.88
N VAL A 8 -4.26 10.95 -3.20
CA VAL A 8 -3.02 11.36 -3.84
C VAL A 8 -1.87 10.74 -3.05
N LEU A 9 -1.04 9.95 -3.74
CA LEU A 9 0.17 9.43 -3.11
C LEU A 9 1.23 10.51 -3.09
N PRO A 10 1.88 10.76 -1.95
CA PRO A 10 3.02 11.66 -1.91
C PRO A 10 4.18 11.09 -2.74
N GLU A 11 5.13 11.93 -3.11
CA GLU A 11 6.28 11.47 -3.87
C GLU A 11 7.22 10.61 -3.04
N SER A 12 7.27 10.85 -1.75
CA SER A 12 8.12 10.11 -0.84
C SER A 12 7.46 10.06 0.53
N GLY A 13 8.05 9.30 1.45
CA GLY A 13 7.56 9.18 2.80
C GLY A 13 6.75 7.91 2.99
N PHE A 14 5.75 7.99 3.87
CA PHE A 14 4.96 6.83 4.27
C PHE A 14 3.47 7.10 4.09
N VAL A 15 2.73 6.03 3.83
CA VAL A 15 1.27 6.08 3.77
C VAL A 15 0.71 5.02 4.71
N ARG A 16 -0.46 5.29 5.26
CA ARG A 16 -1.13 4.37 6.17
C ARG A 16 -2.09 3.46 5.41
N LEU A 17 -2.59 2.45 6.12
CA LEU A 17 -3.44 1.43 5.50
C LEU A 17 -4.66 2.00 4.75
N PRO A 18 -5.41 2.96 5.29
CA PRO A 18 -6.54 3.49 4.53
C PRO A 18 -6.14 4.04 3.17
N THR A 19 -5.00 4.72 3.08
CA THR A 19 -4.49 5.23 1.81
C THR A 19 -4.07 4.09 0.89
N VAL A 20 -3.41 3.08 1.44
CA VAL A 20 -2.98 1.92 0.66
C VAL A 20 -4.20 1.22 0.05
N LEU A 21 -5.23 0.99 0.86
CA LEU A 21 -6.43 0.31 0.37
C LEU A 21 -7.23 1.15 -0.61
N ALA A 22 -7.08 2.47 -0.56
CA ALA A 22 -7.74 3.35 -1.52
C ALA A 22 -7.12 3.25 -2.90
N VAL A 23 -5.79 3.07 -2.97
CA VAL A 23 -5.10 2.97 -4.26
C VAL A 23 -4.93 1.53 -4.71
N PHE A 24 -5.02 0.58 -3.80
CA PHE A 24 -4.94 -0.85 -4.09
C PHE A 24 -6.21 -1.51 -3.55
N PRO A 25 -7.30 -1.55 -4.34
CA PRO A 25 -8.65 -1.82 -3.83
C PRO A 25 -8.89 -3.28 -3.49
N VAL A 26 -8.38 -3.71 -2.36
CA VAL A 26 -8.68 -5.02 -1.79
C VAL A 26 -9.17 -4.80 -0.36
N CYS A 27 -9.81 -5.80 0.23
CA CYS A 27 -10.21 -5.66 1.62
C CYS A 27 -8.99 -5.84 2.54
N ALA A 28 -9.12 -5.35 3.77
CA ALA A 28 -8.00 -5.37 4.70
C ALA A 28 -7.50 -6.80 4.98
N SER A 29 -8.40 -7.76 5.14
CA SER A 29 -7.99 -9.13 5.39
C SER A 29 -7.22 -9.72 4.21
N THR A 30 -7.61 -9.40 2.98
CA THR A 30 -6.86 -9.83 1.80
C THR A 30 -5.49 -9.19 1.77
N TRP A 31 -5.40 -7.93 2.14
CA TRP A 31 -4.13 -7.22 2.20
C TRP A 31 -3.17 -7.89 3.18
N TRP A 32 -3.65 -8.16 4.40
CA TRP A 32 -2.81 -8.80 5.41
C TRP A 32 -2.39 -10.20 5.01
N LYS A 33 -3.28 -10.94 4.38
CA LYS A 33 -2.95 -12.27 3.89
C LYS A 33 -1.87 -12.23 2.82
N GLY A 34 -1.95 -11.28 1.91
CA GLY A 34 -0.92 -11.11 0.88
C GLY A 34 0.44 -10.80 1.46
N ILE A 35 0.47 -10.01 2.54
CA ILE A 35 1.72 -9.71 3.23
C ILE A 35 2.28 -10.99 3.87
N GLN A 36 1.44 -11.79 4.51
CA GLN A 36 1.87 -13.06 5.11
C GLN A 36 2.41 -14.01 4.06
N ASP A 37 1.80 -14.02 2.87
CA ASP A 37 2.21 -14.88 1.78
C ASP A 37 3.45 -14.37 1.04
N GLY A 38 3.95 -13.20 1.40
CA GLY A 38 5.12 -12.62 0.77
C GLY A 38 4.85 -11.96 -0.57
N LYS A 39 3.59 -11.75 -0.92
CA LYS A 39 3.24 -11.12 -2.20
C LYS A 39 3.45 -9.62 -2.19
N TRP A 40 3.30 -8.99 -1.03
CA TRP A 40 3.33 -7.54 -0.89
C TRP A 40 4.31 -7.13 0.20
N PRO A 41 4.82 -5.90 0.15
CA PRO A 41 5.82 -5.45 1.13
C PRO A 41 5.23 -5.33 2.52
N LYS A 42 6.03 -5.67 3.52
CA LYS A 42 5.63 -5.52 4.91
C LYS A 42 5.67 -4.06 5.31
N GLY A 43 4.73 -3.68 6.17
CA GLY A 43 4.71 -2.33 6.70
C GLY A 43 5.85 -2.07 7.67
N VAL A 44 6.13 -0.79 7.88
CA VAL A 44 7.12 -0.33 8.84
C VAL A 44 6.36 0.19 10.05
N LYS A 45 6.72 -0.28 11.24
CA LYS A 45 6.10 0.22 12.46
C LYS A 45 6.73 1.54 12.85
N LEU A 46 5.94 2.59 12.77
CA LEU A 46 6.38 3.92 13.19
C LEU A 46 6.20 4.12 14.69
N SER A 47 5.25 3.40 15.28
CA SER A 47 5.04 3.39 16.73
C SER A 47 4.31 2.11 17.10
N ALA A 48 3.98 1.93 18.39
CA ALA A 48 3.35 0.70 18.86
C ALA A 48 2.04 0.38 18.15
N ARG A 49 1.33 1.40 17.68
CA ARG A 49 0.02 1.21 17.05
C ARG A 49 -0.06 1.76 15.63
N VAL A 50 1.05 2.24 15.10
CA VAL A 50 1.06 2.85 13.78
C VAL A 50 1.95 2.06 12.86
N THR A 51 1.36 1.48 11.83
CA THR A 51 2.08 0.81 10.76
C THR A 51 1.84 1.59 9.47
N ALA A 52 2.90 1.80 8.71
CA ALA A 52 2.82 2.53 7.45
C ALA A 52 3.69 1.84 6.41
N TRP A 53 3.49 2.19 5.16
CA TRP A 53 4.24 1.60 4.06
C TRP A 53 4.96 2.71 3.32
N LYS A 54 6.16 2.40 2.86
CA LYS A 54 6.90 3.35 2.02
C LYS A 54 6.16 3.58 0.72
N VAL A 55 6.05 4.84 0.35
CA VAL A 55 5.40 5.20 -0.92
C VAL A 55 6.08 4.49 -2.09
N GLU A 56 7.40 4.38 -2.06
CA GLU A 56 8.15 3.72 -3.12
C GLU A 56 7.71 2.26 -3.28
N ASP A 57 7.51 1.56 -2.17
CA ASP A 57 7.07 0.17 -2.21
C ASP A 57 5.67 0.06 -2.80
N ILE A 58 4.78 0.97 -2.42
CA ILE A 58 3.41 0.96 -2.93
C ILE A 58 3.40 1.28 -4.42
N LYS A 59 4.20 2.25 -4.86
CA LYS A 59 4.30 2.57 -6.28
C LYS A 59 4.83 1.39 -7.09
N ALA A 60 5.84 0.71 -6.57
CA ALA A 60 6.38 -0.47 -7.25
C ALA A 60 5.32 -1.58 -7.36
N LEU A 61 4.55 -1.77 -6.30
CA LEU A 61 3.47 -2.75 -6.31
C LEU A 61 2.42 -2.42 -7.36
N LEU A 62 2.01 -1.16 -7.43
CA LEU A 62 1.03 -0.74 -8.42
C LEU A 62 1.54 -0.92 -9.84
N GLN A 63 2.81 -0.64 -10.08
CA GLN A 63 3.40 -0.85 -11.40
C GLN A 63 3.47 -2.33 -11.74
N SER A 64 3.77 -3.17 -10.77
CA SER A 64 3.82 -4.60 -10.98
C SER A 64 2.47 -5.15 -11.41
N VAL A 65 1.41 -4.70 -10.76
CA VAL A 65 0.05 -5.12 -11.11
C VAL A 65 -0.35 -4.60 -12.49
N ASN A 66 0.05 -3.39 -12.83
CA ASN A 66 -0.28 -2.79 -14.13
C ASN A 66 0.36 -3.50 -15.31
N LYS A 67 1.44 -4.22 -15.08
CA LYS A 67 2.13 -4.91 -16.18
C LYS A 67 1.46 -6.21 -16.58
N GLN A 68 0.46 -6.62 -15.87
CA GLN A 68 -0.28 -7.84 -16.22
C GLN A 68 -1.51 -7.53 -17.11
#